data_3473561d0cf96205db0fc0597a41bbb0
#
_entry.id   3473561d0cf96205db0fc0597a41bbb0
#
_cell.length_a   1.000
_cell.length_b   1.000
_cell.length_c   1.000
_cell.angle_alpha   90.00
_cell.angle_beta   90.00
_cell.angle_gamma   90.00
#
_symmetry.space_group_name_H-M   'P 1'
#
loop_
_entity.id
_entity.type
_entity.pdbx_description
1 polymer ?
#
loop_
_entity_poly.entity_id
_entity_poly.type
_entity_poly.pdbx_seq_one_letter_code
_entity_poly.pdbx_strand_id
1 'polypeptide(L)'
;NLIARSGEKASFLAGGEFPIPIASDKGTVTVEFKKYGVSLEFSPKVLADGLISLDIAPEVSAIDTTNSYKIGDIAIPGFIVRRAQTSVDLRDGQSFMLAGLLQTFNDTSIERLPGIGKTPILGSLFSSKKYQRRETDLVIIVTPHLVRPVDPSKKMATPLDSTLPPSNVDLF
;
A
#
# COMPACT_ATOMS: atom_id res chain seq x y z
N ASN A 1 -15.17 2.10 3.12
CA ASN A 1 -16.16 1.28 2.41
C ASN A 1 -16.29 1.79 0.99
N LEU A 2 -16.32 0.86 0.02
CA LEU A 2 -16.48 1.14 -1.40
C LEU A 2 -17.80 0.56 -1.86
N ILE A 3 -18.52 1.28 -2.71
CA ILE A 3 -19.84 0.86 -3.20
C ILE A 3 -19.79 0.84 -4.73
N ALA A 4 -20.33 -0.24 -5.31
CA ALA A 4 -20.49 -0.39 -6.75
C ALA A 4 -21.87 -0.99 -7.05
N ARG A 5 -22.36 -0.77 -8.27
CA ARG A 5 -23.54 -1.46 -8.77
C ARG A 5 -23.18 -2.88 -9.23
N SER A 6 -24.16 -3.78 -9.17
CA SER A 6 -24.01 -5.11 -9.73
C SER A 6 -23.71 -5.05 -11.22
N GLY A 7 -22.62 -5.68 -11.65
CA GLY A 7 -22.15 -5.71 -13.04
C GLY A 7 -21.31 -4.51 -13.49
N GLU A 8 -21.09 -3.51 -12.62
CA GLU A 8 -20.22 -2.37 -12.92
C GLU A 8 -18.85 -2.51 -12.28
N LYS A 9 -17.82 -2.05 -12.99
CA LYS A 9 -16.46 -1.99 -12.48
C LYS A 9 -16.25 -0.72 -11.68
N ALA A 10 -15.70 -0.85 -10.49
CA ALA A 10 -15.31 0.27 -9.64
C ALA A 10 -13.83 0.18 -9.27
N SER A 11 -13.22 1.33 -9.03
CA SER A 11 -11.82 1.43 -8.64
C SER A 11 -11.63 2.45 -7.53
N PHE A 12 -10.61 2.22 -6.73
CA PHE A 12 -10.19 3.09 -5.65
C PHE A 12 -8.67 3.17 -5.64
N LEU A 13 -8.13 4.35 -5.39
CA LEU A 13 -6.70 4.57 -5.18
C LEU A 13 -6.51 5.51 -3.99
N ALA A 14 -5.77 5.04 -2.99
CA ALA A 14 -5.27 5.85 -1.88
C ALA A 14 -3.76 5.85 -1.92
N GLY A 15 -3.15 6.98 -2.26
CA GLY A 15 -1.70 7.08 -2.44
C GLY A 15 -1.29 8.44 -2.94
N GLY A 16 -0.21 8.48 -3.70
CA GLY A 16 0.34 9.68 -4.31
C GLY A 16 0.84 9.41 -5.73
N GLU A 17 1.46 10.42 -6.30
CA GLU A 17 2.10 10.36 -7.61
C GLU A 17 3.58 10.71 -7.46
N PHE A 18 4.44 9.93 -8.08
CA PHE A 18 5.88 10.16 -8.08
C PHE A 18 6.33 10.58 -9.48
N PRO A 19 7.02 11.75 -9.63
CA PRO A 19 7.53 12.21 -10.89
C PRO A 19 8.75 11.41 -11.33
N ILE A 20 8.69 10.82 -12.52
CA ILE A 20 9.81 10.10 -13.14
C ILE A 20 10.29 10.93 -14.34
N PRO A 21 11.56 11.38 -14.35
CA PRO A 21 12.11 12.05 -15.51
C PRO A 21 12.38 11.04 -16.63
N ILE A 22 11.83 11.31 -17.81
CA ILE A 22 12.07 10.53 -19.03
C ILE A 22 12.93 11.40 -19.95
N ALA A 23 14.09 10.87 -20.34
CA ALA A 23 14.93 11.52 -21.35
C ALA A 23 14.29 11.33 -22.73
N SER A 24 14.08 12.41 -23.46
CA SER A 24 13.66 12.39 -24.86
C SER A 24 14.88 12.47 -25.79
N ASP A 25 14.79 11.87 -26.97
CA ASP A 25 15.85 11.82 -27.99
C ASP A 25 16.40 13.21 -28.43
N LYS A 26 15.69 14.30 -28.03
CA LYS A 26 16.07 15.68 -28.36
C LYS A 26 16.72 16.44 -27.20
N GLY A 27 17.16 15.73 -26.14
CA GLY A 27 17.76 16.38 -24.95
C GLY A 27 16.77 17.12 -24.04
N THR A 28 15.46 16.98 -24.30
CA THR A 28 14.41 17.54 -23.44
C THR A 28 14.01 16.49 -22.41
N VAL A 29 13.99 16.86 -21.13
CA VAL A 29 13.53 16.00 -20.05
C VAL A 29 12.02 16.18 -19.90
N THR A 30 11.26 15.11 -20.11
CA THR A 30 9.83 15.06 -19.84
C THR A 30 9.60 14.36 -18.50
N VAL A 31 8.60 14.79 -17.74
CA VAL A 31 8.26 14.18 -16.45
C VAL A 31 6.97 13.38 -16.62
N GLU A 32 7.04 12.09 -16.28
CA GLU A 32 5.86 11.22 -16.18
C GLU A 32 5.53 10.98 -14.69
N PHE A 33 4.26 11.12 -14.34
CA PHE A 33 3.79 10.87 -12.97
C PHE A 33 3.32 9.42 -12.83
N LYS A 34 3.98 8.66 -11.98
CA LYS A 34 3.60 7.28 -11.66
C LYS A 34 2.86 7.21 -10.34
N LYS A 35 1.65 6.67 -10.36
CA LYS A 35 0.82 6.45 -9.17
C LYS A 35 1.40 5.35 -8.29
N TYR A 36 1.36 5.54 -6.97
CA TYR A 36 1.73 4.55 -5.97
C TYR A 36 0.77 4.63 -4.77
N GLY A 37 0.73 3.57 -3.98
CA GLY A 37 -0.14 3.46 -2.81
C GLY A 37 -0.98 2.18 -2.83
N VAL A 38 -2.15 2.24 -2.22
CA VAL A 38 -3.12 1.15 -2.19
C VAL A 38 -4.19 1.38 -3.23
N SER A 39 -4.31 0.47 -4.18
CA SER A 39 -5.35 0.51 -5.20
C SER A 39 -6.17 -0.78 -5.16
N LEU A 40 -7.45 -0.65 -5.45
CA LEU A 40 -8.38 -1.75 -5.56
C LEU A 40 -9.27 -1.53 -6.77
N GLU A 41 -9.27 -2.49 -7.68
CA GLU A 41 -10.29 -2.61 -8.73
C GLU A 41 -11.18 -3.79 -8.39
N PHE A 42 -12.48 -3.62 -8.53
CA PHE A 42 -13.46 -4.68 -8.28
C PHE A 42 -14.68 -4.56 -9.16
N SER A 43 -15.27 -5.70 -9.48
CA SER A 43 -16.51 -5.81 -10.27
C SER A 43 -17.43 -6.82 -9.58
N PRO A 44 -18.43 -6.37 -8.83
CA PRO A 44 -19.39 -7.25 -8.16
C PRO A 44 -20.52 -7.62 -9.12
N LYS A 45 -20.97 -8.87 -9.06
CA LYS A 45 -22.17 -9.35 -9.75
C LYS A 45 -23.04 -10.13 -8.79
N VAL A 46 -24.24 -9.65 -8.53
CA VAL A 46 -25.21 -10.35 -7.69
C VAL A 46 -25.91 -11.41 -8.52
N LEU A 47 -25.87 -12.65 -8.06
CA LEU A 47 -26.51 -13.82 -8.68
C LEU A 47 -27.89 -14.07 -8.06
N ALA A 48 -28.69 -14.93 -8.72
CA ALA A 48 -30.08 -15.19 -8.35
C ALA A 48 -30.28 -15.72 -6.92
N ASP A 49 -29.29 -16.45 -6.39
CA ASP A 49 -29.36 -17.06 -5.06
C ASP A 49 -28.81 -16.16 -3.93
N GLY A 50 -28.62 -14.87 -4.20
CA GLY A 50 -28.03 -13.94 -3.24
C GLY A 50 -26.52 -14.11 -3.05
N LEU A 51 -25.88 -14.91 -3.92
CA LEU A 51 -24.44 -14.97 -4.04
C LEU A 51 -23.90 -13.72 -4.74
N ILE A 52 -22.78 -13.25 -4.28
CA ILE A 52 -22.05 -12.12 -4.87
C ILE A 52 -20.81 -12.69 -5.51
N SER A 53 -20.78 -12.74 -6.84
CA SER A 53 -19.58 -13.02 -7.60
C SER A 53 -18.76 -11.75 -7.68
N LEU A 54 -17.53 -11.81 -7.21
CA LEU A 54 -16.67 -10.64 -7.04
C LEU A 54 -15.33 -10.86 -7.74
N ASP A 55 -15.09 -10.12 -8.83
CA ASP A 55 -13.79 -10.01 -9.46
C ASP A 55 -13.02 -8.88 -8.80
N ILE A 56 -11.86 -9.17 -8.24
CA ILE A 56 -11.07 -8.21 -7.47
C ILE A 56 -9.60 -8.24 -7.87
N ALA A 57 -9.01 -7.05 -7.94
CA ALA A 57 -7.60 -6.85 -8.25
C ALA A 57 -6.99 -5.79 -7.30
N PRO A 58 -6.68 -6.17 -6.05
CA PRO A 58 -5.95 -5.29 -5.13
C PRO A 58 -4.49 -5.16 -5.54
N GLU A 59 -3.96 -3.95 -5.37
CA GLU A 59 -2.54 -3.64 -5.57
C GLU A 59 -2.04 -2.73 -4.46
N VAL A 60 -0.86 -3.06 -3.92
CA VAL A 60 -0.12 -2.21 -2.99
C VAL A 60 1.22 -1.90 -3.60
N SER A 61 1.50 -0.63 -3.81
CA SER A 61 2.78 -0.16 -4.34
C SER A 61 3.42 0.88 -3.42
N ALA A 62 4.74 0.82 -3.31
CA ALA A 62 5.55 1.73 -2.51
C ALA A 62 6.83 2.10 -3.24
N ILE A 63 7.36 3.27 -2.94
CA ILE A 63 8.65 3.72 -3.47
C ILE A 63 9.76 2.96 -2.73
N ASP A 64 10.68 2.35 -3.48
CA ASP A 64 11.87 1.70 -2.97
C ASP A 64 13.08 2.61 -3.16
N THR A 65 13.51 3.24 -2.07
CA THR A 65 14.71 4.09 -2.08
C THR A 65 16.01 3.31 -1.97
N THR A 66 15.93 2.02 -1.63
CA THR A 66 17.11 1.14 -1.48
C THR A 66 17.64 0.73 -2.85
N ASN A 67 16.75 0.46 -3.79
CA ASN A 67 17.07 0.09 -5.15
C ASN A 67 16.77 1.29 -6.07
N SER A 68 17.78 2.13 -6.28
CA SER A 68 17.67 3.27 -7.19
C SER A 68 18.55 3.07 -8.41
N TYR A 69 18.05 3.45 -9.58
CA TYR A 69 18.80 3.50 -10.82
C TYR A 69 19.30 4.93 -11.06
N LYS A 70 20.59 5.10 -11.33
CA LYS A 70 21.18 6.41 -11.60
C LYS A 70 21.32 6.62 -13.11
N ILE A 71 20.81 7.74 -13.59
CA ILE A 71 21.02 8.25 -14.95
C ILE A 71 21.72 9.60 -14.82
N GLY A 72 23.04 9.64 -15.08
CA GLY A 72 23.85 10.82 -14.79
C GLY A 72 23.80 11.14 -13.29
N ASP A 73 23.44 12.36 -12.95
CA ASP A 73 23.32 12.82 -11.56
C ASP A 73 21.93 12.58 -10.93
N ILE A 74 20.98 12.04 -11.70
CA ILE A 74 19.61 11.81 -11.24
C ILE A 74 19.46 10.36 -10.74
N ALA A 75 19.05 10.19 -9.49
CA ALA A 75 18.69 8.90 -8.92
C ALA A 75 17.18 8.67 -9.02
N ILE A 76 16.78 7.65 -9.78
CA ILE A 76 15.38 7.24 -9.92
C ILE A 76 15.14 6.05 -8.99
N PRO A 77 14.27 6.17 -7.98
CA PRO A 77 13.95 5.05 -7.09
C PRO A 77 13.17 3.96 -7.80
N GLY A 78 13.31 2.73 -7.33
CA GLY A 78 12.48 1.61 -7.74
C GLY A 78 11.08 1.69 -7.16
N PHE A 79 10.20 0.77 -7.60
CA PHE A 79 8.88 0.57 -7.02
C PHE A 79 8.73 -0.88 -6.58
N ILE A 80 8.25 -1.06 -5.36
CA ILE A 80 7.82 -2.36 -4.87
C ILE A 80 6.33 -2.46 -5.14
N VAL A 81 5.91 -3.49 -5.88
CA VAL A 81 4.49 -3.71 -6.22
C VAL A 81 4.07 -5.10 -5.74
N ARG A 82 2.96 -5.16 -5.01
CA ARG A 82 2.29 -6.38 -4.59
C ARG A 82 0.89 -6.35 -5.16
N ARG A 83 0.59 -7.30 -6.01
CA ARG A 83 -0.69 -7.38 -6.73
C ARG A 83 -1.24 -8.79 -6.63
N ALA A 84 -2.54 -8.89 -6.40
CA ALA A 84 -3.30 -10.11 -6.54
C ALA A 84 -4.47 -9.87 -7.48
N GLN A 85 -4.93 -10.89 -8.18
CA GLN A 85 -6.14 -10.84 -9.00
C GLN A 85 -6.85 -12.17 -8.87
N THR A 86 -8.12 -12.12 -8.51
CA THR A 86 -8.92 -13.33 -8.32
C THR A 86 -10.42 -13.04 -8.46
N SER A 87 -11.17 -14.11 -8.69
CA SER A 87 -12.64 -14.11 -8.70
C SER A 87 -13.10 -15.04 -7.59
N VAL A 88 -14.03 -14.59 -6.78
CA VAL A 88 -14.61 -15.37 -5.67
C VAL A 88 -16.12 -15.17 -5.60
N ASP A 89 -16.82 -16.23 -5.21
CA ASP A 89 -18.26 -16.19 -4.95
C ASP A 89 -18.50 -16.24 -3.44
N LEU A 90 -19.11 -15.18 -2.90
CA LEU A 90 -19.31 -14.98 -1.47
C LEU A 90 -20.77 -14.67 -1.18
N ARG A 91 -21.23 -15.03 0.01
CA ARG A 91 -22.52 -14.57 0.53
C ARG A 91 -22.37 -13.22 1.21
N ASP A 92 -23.50 -12.52 1.36
CA ASP A 92 -23.55 -11.27 2.09
C ASP A 92 -22.93 -11.42 3.50
N GLY A 93 -21.96 -10.57 3.83
CA GLY A 93 -21.24 -10.58 5.10
C GLY A 93 -20.19 -11.69 5.25
N GLN A 94 -19.96 -12.55 4.24
CA GLN A 94 -18.94 -13.58 4.29
C GLN A 94 -17.57 -12.98 3.98
N SER A 95 -16.62 -13.17 4.90
CA SER A 95 -15.23 -12.71 4.69
C SER A 95 -14.39 -13.77 4.00
N PHE A 96 -13.53 -13.33 3.10
CA PHE A 96 -12.56 -14.17 2.42
C PHE A 96 -11.17 -13.55 2.45
N MET A 97 -10.16 -14.34 2.82
CA MET A 97 -8.77 -13.93 2.78
C MET A 97 -8.17 -14.26 1.42
N LEU A 98 -7.82 -13.23 0.67
CA LEU A 98 -7.30 -13.32 -0.70
C LEU A 98 -5.84 -13.69 -0.77
N ALA A 99 -5.03 -13.03 0.04
CA ALA A 99 -3.59 -13.19 0.02
C ALA A 99 -3.01 -12.83 1.39
N GLY A 100 -1.95 -13.53 1.76
CA GLY A 100 -1.09 -13.19 2.86
C GLY A 100 0.35 -13.24 2.38
N LEU A 101 1.13 -12.21 2.66
CA LEU A 101 2.56 -12.16 2.37
C LEU A 101 3.30 -11.78 3.65
N LEU A 102 4.15 -12.69 4.10
CA LEU A 102 5.15 -12.43 5.12
C LEU A 102 6.49 -12.19 4.42
N GLN A 103 7.06 -11.02 4.62
CA GLN A 103 8.36 -10.67 4.08
C GLN A 103 9.30 -10.25 5.22
N THR A 104 10.40 -10.99 5.38
CA THR A 104 11.41 -10.71 6.38
C THR A 104 12.71 -10.30 5.68
N PHE A 105 13.19 -9.09 5.96
CA PHE A 105 14.50 -8.63 5.56
C PHE A 105 15.42 -8.60 6.76
N ASN A 106 16.54 -9.31 6.64
CA ASN A 106 17.60 -9.31 7.65
C ASN A 106 18.83 -8.61 7.05
N ASP A 107 19.07 -7.38 7.46
CA ASP A 107 20.28 -6.65 7.10
C ASP A 107 21.29 -6.76 8.24
N THR A 108 22.42 -7.38 7.95
CA THR A 108 23.56 -7.46 8.87
C THR A 108 24.71 -6.68 8.28
N SER A 109 24.95 -5.49 8.79
CA SER A 109 26.11 -4.68 8.44
C SER A 109 27.17 -4.82 9.52
N ILE A 110 28.38 -5.21 9.11
CA ILE A 110 29.53 -5.33 9.99
C ILE A 110 30.56 -4.30 9.55
N GLU A 111 30.70 -3.22 10.30
CA GLU A 111 31.75 -2.23 10.08
C GLU A 111 32.95 -2.57 10.96
N ARG A 112 34.13 -2.69 10.32
CA ARG A 112 35.42 -2.97 10.97
C ARG A 112 36.44 -1.95 10.53
N LEU A 113 37.23 -1.45 11.46
CA LEU A 113 38.40 -0.63 11.13
C LEU A 113 39.46 -1.48 10.43
N PRO A 114 39.97 -1.05 9.26
CA PRO A 114 41.01 -1.79 8.53
C PRO A 114 42.27 -1.86 9.39
N GLY A 115 42.84 -3.07 9.52
CA GLY A 115 44.08 -3.34 10.27
C GLY A 115 43.85 -3.87 11.69
N ILE A 116 43.06 -3.22 12.53
CA ILE A 116 42.83 -3.58 13.95
C ILE A 116 41.67 -4.53 14.16
N GLY A 117 40.67 -4.48 13.28
CA GLY A 117 39.45 -5.32 13.41
C GLY A 117 39.65 -6.83 13.24
N LYS A 118 40.84 -7.29 12.85
CA LYS A 118 41.21 -8.71 12.69
C LYS A 118 41.97 -9.30 13.88
N THR A 119 42.27 -8.52 14.90
CA THR A 119 42.98 -9.01 16.08
C THR A 119 42.05 -9.78 17.01
N PRO A 120 42.45 -10.95 17.56
CA PRO A 120 41.55 -11.83 18.32
C PRO A 120 41.08 -11.26 19.66
N ILE A 121 41.75 -10.25 20.21
CA ILE A 121 41.41 -9.64 21.51
C ILE A 121 40.79 -8.25 21.36
N LEU A 122 41.31 -7.42 20.46
CA LEU A 122 40.89 -6.04 20.28
C LEU A 122 39.82 -5.86 19.17
N GLY A 123 39.70 -6.84 18.28
CA GLY A 123 38.76 -6.75 17.15
C GLY A 123 37.29 -6.58 17.55
N SER A 124 36.88 -7.09 18.68
CA SER A 124 35.50 -6.96 19.20
C SER A 124 35.21 -5.55 19.71
N LEU A 125 36.22 -4.82 20.25
CA LEU A 125 36.10 -3.44 20.72
C LEU A 125 36.02 -2.43 19.56
N PHE A 126 36.62 -2.75 18.39
CA PHE A 126 36.68 -1.89 17.21
C PHE A 126 35.80 -2.39 16.06
N SER A 127 34.83 -3.25 16.34
CA SER A 127 33.81 -3.70 15.37
C SER A 127 32.42 -3.27 15.85
N SER A 128 31.67 -2.62 14.97
CA SER A 128 30.26 -2.34 15.18
C SER A 128 29.43 -3.32 14.36
N LYS A 129 28.55 -4.05 15.02
CA LYS A 129 27.58 -4.94 14.37
C LYS A 129 26.22 -4.27 14.45
N LYS A 130 25.70 -3.84 13.31
CA LYS A 130 24.34 -3.32 13.20
C LYS A 130 23.45 -4.45 12.64
N TYR A 131 22.54 -4.90 13.47
CA TYR A 131 21.51 -5.86 13.06
C TYR A 131 20.19 -5.12 12.92
N GLN A 132 19.62 -5.16 11.74
CA GLN A 132 18.31 -4.58 11.46
C GLN A 132 17.41 -5.66 10.85
N ARG A 133 16.37 -6.03 11.59
CA ARG A 133 15.30 -6.92 11.11
C ARG A 133 14.09 -6.08 10.77
N ARG A 134 13.61 -6.23 9.54
CA ARG A 134 12.41 -5.56 9.06
C ARG A 134 11.42 -6.63 8.62
N GLU A 135 10.31 -6.72 9.32
CA GLU A 135 9.22 -7.64 8.98
C GLU A 135 8.04 -6.83 8.46
N THR A 136 7.45 -7.31 7.38
CA THR A 136 6.26 -6.72 6.79
C THR A 136 5.26 -7.81 6.49
N ASP A 137 4.09 -7.72 7.12
CA ASP A 137 2.97 -8.61 6.88
C ASP A 137 1.91 -7.86 6.09
N LEU A 138 1.48 -8.43 4.98
CA LEU A 138 0.35 -7.95 4.20
C LEU A 138 -0.73 -9.02 4.18
N VAL A 139 -1.90 -8.68 4.71
CA VAL A 139 -3.09 -9.54 4.65
C VAL A 139 -4.22 -8.76 3.96
N ILE A 140 -4.83 -9.38 2.95
CA ILE A 140 -5.94 -8.80 2.21
C ILE A 140 -7.19 -9.63 2.50
N ILE A 141 -8.16 -8.99 3.16
CA ILE A 141 -9.45 -9.60 3.51
C ILE A 141 -10.56 -8.79 2.85
N VAL A 142 -11.51 -9.47 2.22
CA VAL A 142 -12.66 -8.87 1.56
C VAL A 142 -13.95 -9.42 2.16
N THR A 143 -14.89 -8.52 2.44
CA THR A 143 -16.22 -8.85 2.96
C THR A 143 -17.24 -8.04 2.15
N PRO A 144 -17.97 -8.65 1.21
CA PRO A 144 -19.03 -7.98 0.47
C PRO A 144 -20.29 -7.84 1.31
N HIS A 145 -21.00 -6.71 1.12
CA HIS A 145 -22.30 -6.45 1.72
C HIS A 145 -23.28 -5.93 0.66
N LEU A 146 -24.47 -6.48 0.66
CA LEU A 146 -25.58 -5.95 -0.14
C LEU A 146 -26.13 -4.69 0.54
N VAL A 147 -25.96 -3.56 -0.10
CA VAL A 147 -26.47 -2.28 0.41
C VAL A 147 -27.67 -1.82 -0.40
N ARG A 148 -28.67 -1.27 0.29
CA ARG A 148 -29.82 -0.59 -0.33
C ARG A 148 -29.61 0.91 -0.23
N PRO A 149 -30.10 1.71 -1.19
CA PRO A 149 -30.10 3.16 -1.07
C PRO A 149 -30.77 3.59 0.24
N VAL A 150 -30.15 4.52 0.95
CA VAL A 150 -30.71 5.08 2.17
C VAL A 150 -31.83 6.04 1.78
N ASP A 151 -32.91 6.05 2.54
CA ASP A 151 -34.00 7.01 2.38
C ASP A 151 -33.44 8.44 2.44
N PRO A 152 -33.76 9.32 1.47
CA PRO A 152 -33.24 10.68 1.43
C PRO A 152 -33.63 11.54 2.64
N SER A 153 -34.63 11.11 3.39
CA SER A 153 -35.04 11.77 4.64
C SER A 153 -34.12 11.47 5.82
N LYS A 154 -33.29 10.41 5.74
CA LYS A 154 -32.38 10.02 6.81
C LYS A 154 -31.04 10.67 6.67
N LYS A 155 -30.67 11.57 7.58
CA LYS A 155 -29.35 12.20 7.64
C LYS A 155 -28.29 11.12 7.87
N MET A 156 -27.28 11.03 6.98
CA MET A 156 -26.15 10.13 7.18
C MET A 156 -25.23 10.70 8.25
N ALA A 157 -24.88 9.88 9.24
CA ALA A 157 -23.88 10.24 10.24
C ALA A 157 -22.50 10.31 9.58
N THR A 158 -21.80 11.40 9.77
CA THR A 158 -20.41 11.59 9.34
C THR A 158 -19.47 11.43 10.53
N PRO A 159 -18.18 11.10 10.33
CA PRO A 159 -17.22 11.05 11.44
C PRO A 159 -17.10 12.39 12.20
N LEU A 160 -17.45 13.51 11.56
CA LEU A 160 -17.44 14.84 12.16
C LEU A 160 -18.64 15.09 13.08
N ASP A 161 -19.73 14.34 12.94
CA ASP A 161 -20.92 14.50 13.79
C ASP A 161 -20.65 14.08 15.24
N SER A 162 -19.58 13.32 15.49
CA SER A 162 -19.14 12.91 16.83
C SER A 162 -18.15 13.88 17.48
N THR A 163 -17.65 14.88 16.73
CA THR A 163 -16.76 15.90 17.27
C THR A 163 -17.56 17.07 17.81
N LEU A 164 -17.48 17.31 19.11
CA LEU A 164 -18.03 18.53 19.70
C LEU A 164 -17.22 19.73 19.17
N PRO A 165 -17.88 20.85 18.80
CA PRO A 165 -17.15 22.04 18.47
C PRO A 165 -16.29 22.47 19.69
N PRO A 166 -15.05 23.00 19.46
CA PRO A 166 -14.21 23.44 20.56
C PRO A 166 -14.97 24.45 21.40
N SER A 167 -15.02 24.22 22.70
CA SER A 167 -15.64 25.18 23.61
C SER A 167 -14.74 26.39 23.76
N ASN A 168 -15.32 27.57 24.03
CA ASN A 168 -14.55 28.81 24.23
C ASN A 168 -13.54 28.70 25.42
N VAL A 169 -13.59 27.62 26.19
CA VAL A 169 -12.68 27.35 27.33
C VAL A 169 -11.37 26.75 26.85
N ASP A 170 -11.34 26.10 25.66
CA ASP A 170 -10.14 25.48 25.08
C ASP A 170 -9.24 26.48 24.34
N LEU A 171 -9.61 27.77 24.33
CA LEU A 171 -8.90 28.84 23.61
C LEU A 171 -8.05 29.75 24.51
N PHE A 172 -7.91 29.44 25.83
CA PHE A 172 -7.10 30.23 26.77
C PHE A 172 -6.14 29.34 27.57
#